data_598287747f93490af0326e4e7164668a
#
_entry.id   598287747f93490af0326e4e7164668a
#
_cell.length_a   1.000
_cell.length_b   1.000
_cell.length_c   1.000
_cell.angle_alpha   90.00
_cell.angle_beta   90.00
_cell.angle_gamma   90.00
#
_symmetry.space_group_name_H-M   'P 1'
#
loop_
_entity.id
_entity.type
_entity.pdbx_description
1 polymer ?
#
loop_
_entity_poly.entity_id
_entity_poly.type
_entity_poly.pdbx_seq_one_letter_code
_entity_poly.pdbx_strand_id
1 'polypeptide(L)'
;PPSRVYSWQSVKACLDATAKGYETVVMPGEYFYFDMRQTPHEDGHDWAAVFDAKKVFGFDFTDKGFSPEQMRNVVGLQAAFFSEAYVSHEPEKPDYLDYMCFPRICALARIAWRGNGEGWDAYYKGLVEKHYDRMAAMGIRFRLFPPKVSYKEGAFTVTADDGSEIYYTEGDTPEEHHYTRPLKTGKPHLYRFFTRYKTGRSPYVADKSYYRTLAPAVAITTSMGESRQFPLANAAGYKGLSRTARACRQQDWVLYTFEQPVKCREMYLQTGNRQLPKTIITTGYAEVSYDGATYERAGDLEKGSITLKPGRAVKAVRIVSTCDDNGTPYVTIQPPQIKPVL
;
A
#
# COMPACT_ATOMS: atom_id res chain seq x y z
N PRO A 1 -18.62 -34.01 20.96
CA PRO A 1 -19.03 -32.61 20.93
C PRO A 1 -18.99 -32.12 19.48
N PRO A 2 -19.92 -31.27 19.05
CA PRO A 2 -19.86 -30.71 17.72
C PRO A 2 -18.54 -29.94 17.55
N SER A 3 -17.82 -30.19 16.45
CA SER A 3 -16.58 -29.49 16.18
C SER A 3 -16.90 -28.07 15.72
N ARG A 4 -16.25 -27.07 16.32
CA ARG A 4 -16.34 -25.68 15.88
C ARG A 4 -15.22 -25.38 14.86
N VAL A 5 -15.58 -24.76 13.75
CA VAL A 5 -14.66 -24.38 12.67
C VAL A 5 -14.44 -22.87 12.70
N TYR A 6 -13.19 -22.45 12.69
CA TYR A 6 -12.77 -21.06 12.46
C TYR A 6 -12.36 -20.93 10.99
N SER A 7 -13.29 -20.47 10.15
CA SER A 7 -13.13 -20.49 8.70
C SER A 7 -12.54 -19.18 8.18
N TRP A 8 -11.27 -19.22 7.77
CA TRP A 8 -10.49 -18.03 7.44
C TRP A 8 -10.09 -17.91 5.97
N GLN A 9 -10.01 -19.02 5.23
CA GLN A 9 -9.41 -19.04 3.89
C GLN A 9 -10.17 -18.19 2.87
N SER A 10 -11.52 -18.25 2.91
CA SER A 10 -12.37 -17.50 1.99
C SER A 10 -13.84 -17.56 2.43
N VAL A 11 -14.69 -16.69 1.85
CA VAL A 11 -16.14 -16.78 2.01
C VAL A 11 -16.65 -18.16 1.57
N LYS A 12 -16.11 -18.73 0.47
CA LYS A 12 -16.46 -20.07 0.02
C LYS A 12 -16.18 -21.14 1.07
N ALA A 13 -15.03 -21.07 1.75
CA ALA A 13 -14.72 -22.02 2.83
C ALA A 13 -15.70 -21.92 3.99
N CYS A 14 -16.17 -20.71 4.31
CA CYS A 14 -17.21 -20.48 5.32
C CYS A 14 -18.55 -21.11 4.91
N LEU A 15 -18.95 -20.95 3.65
CA LEU A 15 -20.15 -21.58 3.08
C LEU A 15 -20.06 -23.11 3.12
N ASP A 16 -18.92 -23.66 2.71
CA ASP A 16 -18.68 -25.11 2.70
C ASP A 16 -18.75 -25.71 4.13
N ALA A 17 -18.20 -25.01 5.13
CA ALA A 17 -18.23 -25.45 6.51
C ALA A 17 -19.66 -25.43 7.09
N THR A 18 -20.39 -24.33 6.88
CA THR A 18 -21.77 -24.18 7.35
C THR A 18 -22.74 -25.15 6.65
N ALA A 19 -22.55 -25.42 5.34
CA ALA A 19 -23.33 -26.37 4.59
C ALA A 19 -23.14 -27.83 5.09
N LYS A 20 -21.97 -28.14 5.65
CA LYS A 20 -21.68 -29.44 6.29
C LYS A 20 -22.21 -29.55 7.71
N GLY A 21 -22.87 -28.51 8.24
CA GLY A 21 -23.45 -28.50 9.57
C GLY A 21 -22.47 -28.19 10.70
N TYR A 22 -21.25 -27.71 10.41
CA TYR A 22 -20.31 -27.31 11.45
C TYR A 22 -20.70 -25.96 12.06
N GLU A 23 -20.64 -25.86 13.39
CA GLU A 23 -20.62 -24.54 14.05
C GLU A 23 -19.44 -23.74 13.51
N THR A 24 -19.70 -22.60 12.89
CA THR A 24 -18.68 -21.86 12.15
C THR A 24 -18.54 -20.44 12.66
N VAL A 25 -17.31 -20.07 13.06
CA VAL A 25 -16.88 -18.68 13.21
C VAL A 25 -16.40 -18.21 11.83
N VAL A 26 -17.10 -17.21 11.27
CA VAL A 26 -16.83 -16.67 9.94
C VAL A 26 -15.78 -15.59 10.04
N MET A 27 -14.60 -15.83 9.44
CA MET A 27 -13.46 -14.92 9.51
C MET A 27 -12.62 -14.88 8.21
N PRO A 28 -13.26 -14.77 7.02
CA PRO A 28 -12.52 -14.80 5.76
C PRO A 28 -11.50 -13.68 5.68
N GLY A 29 -10.26 -14.03 5.34
CA GLY A 29 -9.11 -13.13 5.38
C GLY A 29 -9.28 -11.90 4.50
N GLU A 30 -9.97 -12.02 3.36
CA GLU A 30 -10.26 -10.91 2.45
C GLU A 30 -11.22 -9.84 3.00
N TYR A 31 -11.78 -10.05 4.21
CA TYR A 31 -12.64 -9.10 4.92
C TYR A 31 -12.17 -8.80 6.35
N PHE A 32 -11.57 -9.78 7.05
CA PHE A 32 -11.40 -9.69 8.49
C PHE A 32 -9.96 -9.93 8.98
N TYR A 33 -8.97 -10.03 8.08
CA TYR A 33 -7.57 -10.01 8.46
C TYR A 33 -7.07 -8.57 8.50
N PHE A 34 -6.91 -8.03 9.70
CA PHE A 34 -6.59 -6.62 9.91
C PHE A 34 -5.10 -6.29 9.83
N ASP A 35 -4.25 -7.27 9.58
CA ASP A 35 -2.89 -7.11 9.11
C ASP A 35 -2.81 -6.80 7.60
N MET A 36 -3.93 -6.93 6.86
CA MET A 36 -4.02 -6.49 5.46
C MET A 36 -4.04 -4.96 5.36
N ARG A 37 -3.29 -4.41 4.40
CA ARG A 37 -3.25 -2.96 4.14
C ARG A 37 -4.61 -2.40 3.74
N GLN A 38 -4.84 -1.14 4.06
CA GLN A 38 -6.12 -0.50 3.80
C GLN A 38 -6.18 0.26 2.48
N THR A 39 -5.01 0.64 1.95
CA THR A 39 -4.83 1.14 0.57
C THR A 39 -3.56 0.53 -0.04
N PRO A 40 -3.39 0.57 -1.38
CA PRO A 40 -2.18 0.04 -2.02
C PRO A 40 -0.87 0.73 -1.61
N HIS A 41 -0.94 1.88 -0.95
CA HIS A 41 0.22 2.70 -0.58
C HIS A 41 0.51 2.70 0.91
N GLU A 42 -0.28 1.99 1.72
CA GLU A 42 -0.07 1.81 3.15
C GLU A 42 0.75 0.54 3.44
N ASP A 43 1.34 0.52 4.62
CA ASP A 43 1.97 -0.69 5.14
C ASP A 43 0.92 -1.76 5.46
N GLY A 44 1.34 -3.01 5.51
CA GLY A 44 0.49 -4.16 5.76
C GLY A 44 0.61 -5.23 4.67
N HIS A 45 0.09 -6.40 4.93
CA HIS A 45 0.02 -7.48 3.95
C HIS A 45 -1.04 -7.18 2.87
N ASP A 46 -1.00 -7.89 1.75
CA ASP A 46 -1.98 -7.73 0.65
C ASP A 46 -2.37 -9.06 -0.01
N TRP A 47 -1.89 -10.17 0.53
CA TRP A 47 -2.10 -11.49 -0.05
C TRP A 47 -3.56 -11.94 -0.05
N ALA A 48 -4.36 -11.52 0.94
CA ALA A 48 -5.79 -11.82 1.00
C ALA A 48 -6.61 -10.75 0.29
N ALA A 49 -6.35 -9.47 0.58
CA ALA A 49 -7.01 -8.33 -0.05
C ALA A 49 -6.38 -7.00 0.41
N VAL A 50 -6.80 -5.89 -0.23
CA VAL A 50 -6.60 -4.52 0.24
C VAL A 50 -7.96 -3.94 0.58
N PHE A 51 -8.19 -3.53 1.85
CA PHE A 51 -9.51 -3.11 2.28
C PHE A 51 -9.53 -2.24 3.54
N ASP A 52 -10.48 -1.34 3.60
CA ASP A 52 -10.76 -0.45 4.73
C ASP A 52 -12.02 -0.86 5.50
N ALA A 53 -12.44 -0.01 6.45
CA ALA A 53 -13.64 -0.24 7.25
C ALA A 53 -14.94 -0.29 6.43
N LYS A 54 -14.99 0.36 5.25
CA LYS A 54 -16.17 0.32 4.38
C LYS A 54 -16.39 -1.09 3.84
N LYS A 55 -15.31 -1.77 3.41
CA LYS A 55 -15.41 -3.15 2.94
C LYS A 55 -15.80 -4.10 4.07
N VAL A 56 -15.26 -3.91 5.28
CA VAL A 56 -15.65 -4.71 6.47
C VAL A 56 -17.15 -4.55 6.75
N PHE A 57 -17.64 -3.31 6.80
CA PHE A 57 -19.06 -3.02 7.02
C PHE A 57 -19.97 -3.60 5.92
N GLY A 58 -19.48 -3.62 4.68
CA GLY A 58 -20.20 -4.17 3.53
C GLY A 58 -20.29 -5.71 3.49
N PHE A 59 -19.78 -6.42 4.50
CA PHE A 59 -19.98 -7.88 4.59
C PHE A 59 -21.43 -8.19 4.98
N ASP A 60 -22.15 -8.80 4.08
CA ASP A 60 -23.54 -9.25 4.29
C ASP A 60 -23.66 -10.74 3.98
N PHE A 61 -24.24 -11.51 4.89
CA PHE A 61 -24.36 -12.95 4.74
C PHE A 61 -25.23 -13.34 3.54
N THR A 62 -26.33 -12.61 3.32
CA THR A 62 -27.25 -12.89 2.20
C THR A 62 -26.56 -12.65 0.87
N ASP A 63 -25.87 -11.51 0.74
CA ASP A 63 -25.11 -11.17 -0.48
C ASP A 63 -23.97 -12.15 -0.74
N LYS A 64 -23.45 -12.80 0.31
CA LYS A 64 -22.42 -13.84 0.19
C LYS A 64 -22.99 -15.23 -0.09
N GLY A 65 -24.31 -15.37 -0.14
CA GLY A 65 -24.99 -16.62 -0.51
C GLY A 65 -25.21 -17.58 0.64
N PHE A 66 -25.17 -17.13 1.90
CA PHE A 66 -25.55 -17.96 3.05
C PHE A 66 -27.05 -18.19 3.06
N SER A 67 -27.47 -19.45 3.02
CA SER A 67 -28.88 -19.81 3.19
C SER A 67 -29.35 -19.69 4.65
N PRO A 68 -30.66 -19.57 4.91
CA PRO A 68 -31.18 -19.59 6.27
C PRO A 68 -30.77 -20.83 7.10
N GLU A 69 -30.59 -21.98 6.45
CA GLU A 69 -30.10 -23.22 7.08
C GLU A 69 -28.65 -23.07 7.49
N GLN A 70 -27.79 -22.53 6.61
CA GLN A 70 -26.38 -22.29 6.90
C GLN A 70 -26.20 -21.26 8.01
N MET A 71 -27.07 -20.24 8.08
CA MET A 71 -27.04 -19.23 9.13
C MET A 71 -27.26 -19.79 10.53
N ARG A 72 -27.96 -20.91 10.68
CA ARG A 72 -28.10 -21.60 11.98
C ARG A 72 -26.78 -22.14 12.52
N ASN A 73 -25.82 -22.38 11.60
CA ASN A 73 -24.49 -22.89 11.94
C ASN A 73 -23.46 -21.76 12.09
N VAL A 74 -23.80 -20.50 11.80
CA VAL A 74 -22.93 -19.34 12.05
C VAL A 74 -23.03 -18.95 13.53
N VAL A 75 -21.91 -19.07 14.26
CA VAL A 75 -21.86 -18.71 15.68
C VAL A 75 -21.28 -17.32 15.94
N GLY A 76 -20.70 -16.69 14.94
CA GLY A 76 -20.19 -15.31 15.04
C GLY A 76 -19.21 -14.93 13.95
N LEU A 77 -18.73 -13.70 14.07
CA LEU A 77 -17.66 -13.12 13.25
C LEU A 77 -16.40 -12.93 14.08
N GLN A 78 -15.23 -13.07 13.45
CA GLN A 78 -13.96 -12.80 14.09
C GLN A 78 -13.02 -12.09 13.11
N ALA A 79 -12.26 -11.10 13.62
CA ALA A 79 -11.09 -10.56 12.93
C ALA A 79 -9.81 -11.20 13.48
N ALA A 80 -8.76 -11.17 12.67
CA ALA A 80 -7.42 -11.55 13.09
C ALA A 80 -6.42 -10.44 12.71
N PHE A 81 -5.39 -10.30 13.54
CA PHE A 81 -4.22 -9.49 13.26
C PHE A 81 -2.98 -10.32 13.64
N PHE A 82 -2.11 -10.58 12.67
CA PHE A 82 -0.93 -11.39 12.89
C PHE A 82 0.24 -10.52 13.34
N SER A 83 0.90 -10.96 14.42
CA SER A 83 1.90 -10.17 15.13
C SER A 83 3.17 -9.87 14.34
N GLU A 84 3.52 -10.66 13.33
CA GLU A 84 4.67 -10.40 12.46
C GLU A 84 4.52 -9.07 11.70
N ALA A 85 3.29 -8.67 11.37
CA ALA A 85 3.04 -7.37 10.78
C ALA A 85 3.28 -6.21 11.77
N TYR A 86 3.05 -6.45 13.06
CA TYR A 86 3.30 -5.48 14.13
C TYR A 86 4.80 -5.39 14.47
N VAL A 87 5.43 -6.52 14.72
CA VAL A 87 6.84 -6.58 15.15
C VAL A 87 7.80 -5.96 14.14
N SER A 88 7.48 -6.07 12.84
CA SER A 88 8.29 -5.46 11.79
C SER A 88 8.25 -3.92 11.76
N HIS A 89 7.33 -3.29 12.52
CA HIS A 89 7.13 -1.84 12.55
C HIS A 89 7.44 -1.19 13.90
N GLU A 90 7.62 -1.97 14.97
CA GLU A 90 8.07 -1.44 16.25
C GLU A 90 9.62 -1.33 16.30
N PRO A 91 10.18 -0.31 16.96
CA PRO A 91 9.54 0.82 17.66
C PRO A 91 9.17 1.99 16.75
N GLU A 92 9.38 1.90 15.44
CA GLU A 92 9.20 3.02 14.51
C GLU A 92 7.76 3.53 14.44
N LYS A 93 6.79 2.64 14.67
CA LYS A 93 5.36 2.93 14.63
C LYS A 93 4.61 2.27 15.80
N PRO A 94 4.78 2.77 17.04
CA PRO A 94 4.18 2.15 18.22
C PRO A 94 2.64 2.06 18.16
N ASP A 95 2.00 2.93 17.38
CA ASP A 95 0.56 2.98 17.22
C ASP A 95 0.03 2.14 16.04
N TYR A 96 0.88 1.30 15.45
CA TYR A 96 0.54 0.57 14.22
C TYR A 96 -0.65 -0.38 14.40
N LEU A 97 -0.75 -1.06 15.54
CA LEU A 97 -1.87 -1.96 15.83
C LEU A 97 -3.20 -1.18 15.87
N ASP A 98 -3.24 -0.07 16.59
CA ASP A 98 -4.42 0.78 16.68
C ASP A 98 -4.84 1.29 15.31
N TYR A 99 -3.89 1.81 14.55
CA TYR A 99 -4.11 2.32 13.21
C TYR A 99 -4.66 1.25 12.26
N MET A 100 -4.15 0.03 12.35
CA MET A 100 -4.59 -1.07 11.50
C MET A 100 -5.94 -1.63 11.92
N CYS A 101 -6.25 -1.67 13.22
CA CYS A 101 -7.50 -2.23 13.73
C CYS A 101 -8.66 -1.25 13.71
N PHE A 102 -8.43 0.01 14.05
CA PHE A 102 -9.50 1.01 14.14
C PHE A 102 -9.55 1.91 12.91
N PRO A 103 -10.74 2.17 12.33
CA PRO A 103 -12.09 1.80 12.80
C PRO A 103 -12.62 0.46 12.25
N ARG A 104 -11.81 -0.40 11.60
CA ARG A 104 -12.30 -1.68 11.03
C ARG A 104 -12.98 -2.57 12.06
N ILE A 105 -12.45 -2.63 13.28
CA ILE A 105 -13.06 -3.43 14.35
C ILE A 105 -14.43 -2.86 14.80
N CYS A 106 -14.62 -1.54 14.71
CA CYS A 106 -15.93 -0.93 14.96
C CYS A 106 -16.97 -1.37 13.92
N ALA A 107 -16.55 -1.44 12.65
CA ALA A 107 -17.39 -1.94 11.57
C ALA A 107 -17.73 -3.43 11.75
N LEU A 108 -16.73 -4.26 12.10
CA LEU A 108 -16.97 -5.67 12.43
C LEU A 108 -17.96 -5.85 13.59
N ALA A 109 -17.75 -5.13 14.68
CA ALA A 109 -18.65 -5.18 15.84
C ALA A 109 -20.08 -4.77 15.45
N ARG A 110 -20.21 -3.73 14.61
CA ARG A 110 -21.53 -3.27 14.15
C ARG A 110 -22.27 -4.35 13.37
N ILE A 111 -21.63 -4.97 12.38
CA ILE A 111 -22.28 -6.01 11.58
C ILE A 111 -22.53 -7.29 12.38
N ALA A 112 -21.65 -7.64 13.31
CA ALA A 112 -21.82 -8.82 14.17
C ALA A 112 -23.03 -8.71 15.10
N TRP A 113 -23.33 -7.51 15.63
CA TRP A 113 -24.41 -7.30 16.59
C TRP A 113 -25.73 -6.85 15.95
N ARG A 114 -25.70 -6.16 14.83
CA ARG A 114 -26.89 -5.50 14.25
C ARG A 114 -27.02 -5.62 12.74
N GLY A 115 -26.07 -6.28 12.04
CA GLY A 115 -26.01 -6.27 10.59
C GLY A 115 -25.68 -4.89 10.02
N ASN A 116 -25.85 -4.72 8.72
CA ASN A 116 -25.49 -3.53 7.94
C ASN A 116 -26.70 -2.86 7.22
N GLY A 117 -27.93 -3.20 7.63
CA GLY A 117 -29.16 -2.75 6.95
C GLY A 117 -29.40 -1.23 6.94
N GLU A 118 -28.68 -0.45 7.75
CA GLU A 118 -28.73 1.02 7.73
C GLU A 118 -27.96 1.64 6.57
N GLY A 119 -27.09 0.86 5.91
CA GLY A 119 -26.19 1.33 4.88
C GLY A 119 -24.95 2.04 5.41
N TRP A 120 -23.94 2.13 4.52
CA TRP A 120 -22.64 2.71 4.86
C TRP A 120 -22.71 4.17 5.32
N ASP A 121 -23.47 5.01 4.62
CA ASP A 121 -23.47 6.46 4.88
C ASP A 121 -24.04 6.79 6.27
N ALA A 122 -25.10 6.08 6.71
CA ALA A 122 -25.66 6.25 8.04
C ALA A 122 -24.68 5.74 9.12
N TYR A 123 -24.04 4.58 8.89
CA TYR A 123 -23.01 4.06 9.78
C TYR A 123 -21.82 5.01 9.88
N TYR A 124 -21.31 5.50 8.73
CA TYR A 124 -20.17 6.41 8.67
C TYR A 124 -20.43 7.73 9.39
N LYS A 125 -21.64 8.30 9.22
CA LYS A 125 -22.06 9.46 10.00
C LYS A 125 -21.98 9.20 11.50
N GLY A 126 -22.53 8.10 11.96
CA GLY A 126 -22.46 7.71 13.39
C GLY A 126 -21.03 7.44 13.88
N LEU A 127 -20.17 6.89 13.02
CA LEU A 127 -18.75 6.69 13.30
C LEU A 127 -18.04 8.02 13.55
N VAL A 128 -18.24 9.01 12.67
CA VAL A 128 -17.66 10.35 12.78
C VAL A 128 -18.20 11.11 13.98
N GLU A 129 -19.53 11.18 14.14
CA GLU A 129 -20.19 11.99 15.17
C GLU A 129 -20.02 11.47 16.60
N LYS A 130 -19.77 10.15 16.76
CA LYS A 130 -19.80 9.51 18.09
C LYS A 130 -18.55 8.70 18.42
N HIS A 131 -18.05 7.91 17.46
CA HIS A 131 -16.97 6.97 17.74
C HIS A 131 -15.59 7.59 17.66
N TYR A 132 -15.37 8.61 16.80
CA TYR A 132 -14.09 9.31 16.73
C TYR A 132 -13.73 9.91 18.09
N ASP A 133 -14.68 10.59 18.73
CA ASP A 133 -14.45 11.15 20.06
C ASP A 133 -14.21 10.10 21.13
N ARG A 134 -14.93 8.98 21.09
CA ARG A 134 -14.73 7.88 22.03
C ARG A 134 -13.35 7.24 21.86
N MET A 135 -12.96 6.95 20.64
CA MET A 135 -11.62 6.39 20.36
C MET A 135 -10.52 7.34 20.83
N ALA A 136 -10.65 8.62 20.54
CA ALA A 136 -9.69 9.63 20.98
C ALA A 136 -9.61 9.74 22.51
N ALA A 137 -10.76 9.73 23.22
CA ALA A 137 -10.81 9.77 24.68
C ALA A 137 -10.17 8.52 25.34
N MET A 138 -10.18 7.39 24.63
CA MET A 138 -9.49 6.14 25.05
C MET A 138 -8.01 6.14 24.68
N GLY A 139 -7.48 7.18 24.02
CA GLY A 139 -6.09 7.26 23.57
C GLY A 139 -5.80 6.43 22.32
N ILE A 140 -6.81 5.85 21.67
CA ILE A 140 -6.65 5.03 20.46
C ILE A 140 -6.23 5.90 19.30
N ARG A 141 -5.16 5.52 18.60
CA ARG A 141 -4.63 6.22 17.43
C ARG A 141 -5.19 5.62 16.14
N PHE A 142 -6.45 5.92 15.90
CA PHE A 142 -7.22 5.31 14.81
C PHE A 142 -6.92 5.93 13.43
N ARG A 143 -7.14 5.13 12.40
CA ARG A 143 -7.04 5.56 11.01
C ARG A 143 -8.29 6.34 10.59
N LEU A 144 -8.08 7.52 10.05
CA LEU A 144 -9.10 8.27 9.33
C LEU A 144 -9.17 7.82 7.86
N PHE A 145 -10.29 8.11 7.20
CA PHE A 145 -10.38 7.94 5.75
C PHE A 145 -9.50 9.00 5.05
N PRO A 146 -8.84 8.61 3.95
CA PRO A 146 -7.96 9.51 3.24
C PRO A 146 -8.76 10.67 2.61
N PRO A 147 -8.19 11.89 2.54
CA PRO A 147 -8.82 13.00 1.87
C PRO A 147 -8.96 12.74 0.36
N LYS A 148 -9.94 13.36 -0.26
CA LYS A 148 -10.09 13.41 -1.71
C LYS A 148 -9.21 14.52 -2.26
N VAL A 149 -8.26 14.17 -3.10
CA VAL A 149 -7.30 15.10 -3.70
C VAL A 149 -7.55 15.16 -5.20
N SER A 150 -7.63 16.38 -5.74
CA SER A 150 -7.76 16.63 -7.18
C SER A 150 -6.80 17.75 -7.58
N TYR A 151 -6.04 17.51 -8.65
CA TYR A 151 -5.17 18.52 -9.26
C TYR A 151 -5.74 18.95 -10.61
N LYS A 152 -6.07 20.23 -10.74
CA LYS A 152 -6.55 20.84 -11.98
C LYS A 152 -6.05 22.27 -12.09
N GLU A 153 -5.74 22.72 -13.31
CA GLU A 153 -5.37 24.11 -13.62
C GLU A 153 -4.27 24.69 -12.73
N GLY A 154 -3.27 23.86 -12.39
CA GLY A 154 -2.14 24.29 -11.56
C GLY A 154 -2.42 24.39 -10.07
N ALA A 155 -3.56 23.89 -9.58
CA ALA A 155 -3.92 23.91 -8.18
C ALA A 155 -4.46 22.58 -7.67
N PHE A 156 -4.16 22.27 -6.40
CA PHE A 156 -4.79 21.19 -5.65
C PHE A 156 -6.06 21.68 -4.97
N THR A 157 -7.13 20.90 -5.12
CA THR A 157 -8.35 20.99 -4.30
C THR A 157 -8.44 19.72 -3.46
N VAL A 158 -8.57 19.87 -2.15
CA VAL A 158 -8.59 18.75 -1.19
C VAL A 158 -9.79 18.88 -0.28
N THR A 159 -10.51 17.78 -0.08
CA THR A 159 -11.68 17.70 0.81
C THR A 159 -11.63 16.48 1.70
N ALA A 160 -12.18 16.59 2.91
CA ALA A 160 -12.37 15.49 3.85
C ALA A 160 -13.88 15.34 4.13
N ASP A 161 -14.42 14.13 3.93
CA ASP A 161 -15.86 13.87 4.09
C ASP A 161 -16.30 13.87 5.57
N ASP A 162 -15.36 13.72 6.49
CA ASP A 162 -15.60 13.67 7.94
C ASP A 162 -15.36 15.00 8.66
N GLY A 163 -15.06 16.06 7.91
CA GLY A 163 -14.76 17.37 8.48
C GLY A 163 -13.43 17.45 9.23
N SER A 164 -12.57 16.43 9.13
CA SER A 164 -11.23 16.44 9.71
C SER A 164 -10.37 17.55 9.11
N GLU A 165 -9.45 18.08 9.91
CA GLU A 165 -8.48 19.06 9.43
C GLU A 165 -7.55 18.43 8.39
N ILE A 166 -7.29 19.17 7.31
CA ILE A 166 -6.44 18.71 6.22
C ILE A 166 -5.06 19.35 6.34
N TYR A 167 -4.03 18.52 6.17
CA TYR A 167 -2.64 18.92 6.16
C TYR A 167 -1.94 18.42 4.91
N TYR A 168 -0.79 19.01 4.59
CA TYR A 168 0.08 18.52 3.53
C TYR A 168 1.54 18.67 3.88
N THR A 169 2.38 17.89 3.22
CA THR A 169 3.84 18.04 3.18
C THR A 169 4.27 18.37 1.76
N GLU A 170 5.37 19.11 1.62
CA GLU A 170 5.94 19.52 0.35
C GLU A 170 7.33 18.93 0.17
N GLY A 171 7.54 18.21 -0.94
CA GLY A 171 8.80 17.56 -1.24
C GLY A 171 9.17 16.47 -0.23
N ASP A 172 10.43 16.49 0.19
CA ASP A 172 10.98 15.50 1.15
C ASP A 172 11.06 16.04 2.59
N THR A 173 10.49 17.21 2.85
CA THR A 173 10.50 17.78 4.19
C THR A 173 9.43 17.11 5.07
N PRO A 174 9.70 16.86 6.36
CA PRO A 174 8.69 16.39 7.29
C PRO A 174 7.77 17.52 7.78
N GLU A 175 7.99 18.75 7.34
CA GLU A 175 7.20 19.90 7.75
C GLU A 175 5.77 19.78 7.25
N GLU A 176 4.82 19.93 8.15
CA GLU A 176 3.40 19.79 7.89
C GLU A 176 2.73 21.16 7.86
N HIS A 177 2.02 21.43 6.80
CA HIS A 177 1.32 22.67 6.57
C HIS A 177 -0.19 22.45 6.63
N HIS A 178 -0.91 23.35 7.29
CA HIS A 178 -2.37 23.30 7.35
C HIS A 178 -2.96 23.73 6.00
N TYR A 179 -3.82 22.89 5.44
CA TYR A 179 -4.51 23.18 4.18
C TYR A 179 -5.83 23.88 4.45
N THR A 180 -5.95 25.15 4.07
CA THR A 180 -7.14 25.98 4.30
C THR A 180 -7.80 26.49 3.02
N ARG A 181 -7.12 26.40 1.88
CA ARG A 181 -7.58 26.90 0.58
C ARG A 181 -6.87 26.15 -0.55
N PRO A 182 -7.40 26.19 -1.79
CA PRO A 182 -6.74 25.56 -2.93
C PRO A 182 -5.26 25.93 -3.04
N LEU A 183 -4.39 24.93 -3.11
CA LEU A 183 -2.94 25.11 -3.12
C LEU A 183 -2.46 25.26 -4.57
N LYS A 184 -2.04 26.45 -4.95
CA LYS A 184 -1.37 26.70 -6.23
C LYS A 184 0.08 26.23 -6.18
N THR A 185 0.50 25.49 -7.18
CA THR A 185 1.87 24.97 -7.29
C THR A 185 2.68 25.83 -8.23
N GLY A 186 3.74 26.45 -7.73
CA GLY A 186 4.68 27.26 -8.54
C GLY A 186 5.96 26.49 -8.92
N LYS A 187 6.19 25.33 -8.30
CA LYS A 187 7.39 24.49 -8.48
C LYS A 187 6.99 23.02 -8.51
N PRO A 188 7.75 22.16 -9.20
CA PRO A 188 7.47 20.74 -9.26
C PRO A 188 7.91 20.02 -7.98
N HIS A 189 7.12 20.09 -6.93
CA HIS A 189 7.32 19.34 -5.68
C HIS A 189 6.31 18.21 -5.56
N LEU A 190 6.66 17.16 -4.83
CA LEU A 190 5.71 16.14 -4.44
C LEU A 190 4.88 16.64 -3.26
N TYR A 191 3.58 16.77 -3.46
CA TYR A 191 2.63 17.12 -2.40
C TYR A 191 1.93 15.85 -1.89
N ARG A 192 1.94 15.66 -0.57
CA ARG A 192 1.23 14.57 0.10
C ARG A 192 0.24 15.15 1.09
N PHE A 193 -1.02 14.83 0.92
CA PHE A 193 -2.12 15.32 1.77
C PHE A 193 -2.56 14.24 2.74
N PHE A 194 -3.00 14.63 3.92
CA PHE A 194 -3.56 13.76 4.94
C PHE A 194 -4.50 14.54 5.84
N THR A 195 -5.30 13.82 6.63
CA THR A 195 -6.23 14.44 7.60
C THR A 195 -5.84 14.09 9.03
N ARG A 196 -6.27 14.95 9.96
CA ARG A 196 -6.15 14.76 11.41
C ARG A 196 -7.46 15.08 12.10
N TYR A 197 -7.76 14.28 13.12
CA TYR A 197 -8.80 14.55 14.09
C TYR A 197 -8.37 13.97 15.44
N LYS A 198 -7.99 14.84 16.38
CA LYS A 198 -7.48 14.43 17.71
C LYS A 198 -6.33 13.40 17.57
N THR A 199 -6.54 12.16 18.05
CA THR A 199 -5.57 11.07 17.93
C THR A 199 -5.61 10.36 16.57
N GLY A 200 -6.63 10.64 15.76
CA GLY A 200 -6.81 10.03 14.44
C GLY A 200 -5.97 10.69 13.35
N ARG A 201 -5.49 9.88 12.41
CA ARG A 201 -4.74 10.33 11.23
C ARG A 201 -5.06 9.46 10.01
N SER A 202 -5.18 10.08 8.84
CA SER A 202 -5.26 9.34 7.58
C SER A 202 -3.88 8.97 7.02
N PRO A 203 -3.81 8.04 6.06
CA PRO A 203 -2.61 7.87 5.27
C PRO A 203 -2.35 9.13 4.42
N TYR A 204 -1.11 9.24 3.94
CA TYR A 204 -0.77 10.22 2.93
C TYR A 204 -1.41 9.88 1.58
N VAL A 205 -1.96 10.89 0.92
CA VAL A 205 -2.49 10.83 -0.44
C VAL A 205 -1.75 11.80 -1.32
N ALA A 206 -1.29 11.34 -2.48
CA ALA A 206 -0.79 12.18 -3.56
C ALA A 206 -1.70 12.03 -4.79
N ASP A 207 -1.93 13.11 -5.51
CA ASP A 207 -2.67 13.03 -6.77
C ASP A 207 -1.82 12.30 -7.83
N LYS A 208 -2.34 11.18 -8.33
CA LYS A 208 -1.60 10.32 -9.26
C LYS A 208 -1.33 11.01 -10.61
N SER A 209 -2.22 11.89 -11.04
CA SER A 209 -2.04 12.61 -12.31
C SER A 209 -0.94 13.64 -12.19
N TYR A 210 -0.93 14.39 -11.08
CA TYR A 210 0.14 15.34 -10.78
C TYR A 210 1.49 14.62 -10.59
N TYR A 211 1.53 13.54 -9.83
CA TYR A 211 2.74 12.76 -9.61
C TYR A 211 3.34 12.25 -10.93
N ARG A 212 2.49 11.80 -11.87
CA ARG A 212 2.94 11.37 -13.20
C ARG A 212 3.56 12.51 -14.01
N THR A 213 3.16 13.77 -13.81
CA THR A 213 3.80 14.90 -14.49
C THR A 213 5.20 15.19 -13.95
N LEU A 214 5.50 14.77 -12.71
CA LEU A 214 6.82 14.91 -12.08
C LEU A 214 7.70 13.68 -12.31
N ALA A 215 7.10 12.52 -12.50
CA ALA A 215 7.82 11.28 -12.72
C ALA A 215 8.34 11.22 -14.15
N PRO A 216 9.65 11.04 -14.39
CA PRO A 216 10.16 10.98 -15.74
C PRO A 216 9.66 9.72 -16.44
N ALA A 217 9.33 9.83 -17.72
CA ALA A 217 9.01 8.68 -18.54
C ALA A 217 10.23 7.73 -18.60
N VAL A 218 10.01 6.48 -18.24
CA VAL A 218 11.05 5.45 -18.14
C VAL A 218 10.59 4.16 -18.81
N ALA A 219 11.44 3.56 -19.62
CA ALA A 219 11.33 2.19 -20.07
C ALA A 219 12.13 1.29 -19.13
N ILE A 220 11.54 0.16 -18.75
CA ILE A 220 12.22 -0.85 -17.91
C ILE A 220 12.32 -2.13 -18.71
N THR A 221 13.55 -2.66 -18.80
CA THR A 221 13.83 -3.93 -19.44
C THR A 221 14.71 -4.80 -18.54
N THR A 222 14.77 -6.10 -18.79
CA THR A 222 15.57 -7.03 -18.00
C THR A 222 15.96 -8.27 -18.80
N SER A 223 17.10 -8.87 -18.47
CA SER A 223 17.55 -10.17 -19.01
C SER A 223 16.71 -11.34 -18.51
N MET A 224 15.93 -11.14 -17.43
CA MET A 224 15.19 -12.20 -16.74
C MET A 224 13.77 -12.44 -17.30
N GLY A 225 13.36 -11.70 -18.35
CA GLY A 225 12.00 -11.71 -18.86
C GLY A 225 10.98 -11.07 -17.88
N GLU A 226 9.76 -10.92 -18.31
CA GLU A 226 8.70 -10.32 -17.46
C GLU A 226 7.58 -11.31 -17.14
N SER A 227 6.97 -11.14 -15.98
CA SER A 227 5.78 -11.87 -15.55
C SER A 227 4.56 -11.40 -16.33
N ARG A 228 3.73 -12.33 -16.83
CA ARG A 228 2.45 -11.98 -17.46
C ARG A 228 1.48 -11.28 -16.51
N GLN A 229 1.49 -11.66 -15.23
CA GLN A 229 0.61 -11.11 -14.20
C GLN A 229 1.09 -9.73 -13.70
N PHE A 230 2.41 -9.50 -13.66
CA PHE A 230 3.02 -8.27 -13.17
C PHE A 230 4.03 -7.74 -14.21
N PRO A 231 3.56 -7.26 -15.38
CA PRO A 231 4.42 -6.83 -16.47
C PRO A 231 5.27 -5.62 -16.09
N LEU A 232 6.41 -5.44 -16.77
CA LEU A 232 7.35 -4.32 -16.53
C LEU A 232 6.68 -2.95 -16.73
N ALA A 233 5.64 -2.89 -17.55
CA ALA A 233 4.83 -1.69 -17.75
C ALA A 233 4.17 -1.16 -16.48
N ASN A 234 3.97 -1.99 -15.44
CA ASN A 234 3.42 -1.50 -14.16
C ASN A 234 4.42 -0.58 -13.46
N ALA A 235 5.67 -1.00 -13.29
CA ALA A 235 6.72 -0.18 -12.69
C ALA A 235 7.10 1.00 -13.60
N ALA A 236 7.25 0.78 -14.90
CA ALA A 236 7.54 1.84 -15.87
C ALA A 236 6.45 2.94 -15.89
N GLY A 237 5.18 2.56 -15.72
CA GLY A 237 4.05 3.49 -15.66
C GLY A 237 3.75 4.04 -14.25
N TYR A 238 4.60 3.76 -13.25
CA TYR A 238 4.38 4.14 -11.84
C TYR A 238 3.01 3.68 -11.29
N LYS A 239 2.51 2.55 -11.80
CA LYS A 239 1.22 1.97 -11.40
C LYS A 239 1.33 0.94 -10.27
N GLY A 240 2.55 0.54 -9.95
CA GLY A 240 2.86 -0.47 -8.95
C GLY A 240 4.14 -1.21 -9.26
N LEU A 241 4.32 -2.35 -8.59
CA LEU A 241 5.48 -3.21 -8.81
C LEU A 241 5.31 -4.09 -10.05
N SER A 242 6.45 -4.55 -10.56
CA SER A 242 6.55 -5.57 -11.61
C SER A 242 7.32 -6.79 -11.10
N ARG A 243 7.27 -7.89 -11.83
CA ARG A 243 8.03 -9.10 -11.49
C ARG A 243 8.73 -9.63 -12.73
N THR A 244 9.92 -10.19 -12.53
CA THR A 244 10.61 -10.94 -13.58
C THR A 244 9.95 -12.31 -13.80
N ALA A 245 10.22 -12.95 -14.95
CA ALA A 245 9.68 -14.27 -15.24
C ALA A 245 10.43 -15.39 -14.50
N ARG A 246 11.65 -15.14 -14.04
CA ARG A 246 12.50 -16.09 -13.32
C ARG A 246 13.36 -15.40 -12.27
N ALA A 247 13.96 -16.20 -11.37
CA ALA A 247 15.00 -15.77 -10.43
C ALA A 247 16.20 -15.13 -11.13
N CYS A 248 16.93 -14.28 -10.41
CA CYS A 248 18.17 -13.72 -10.91
C CYS A 248 19.34 -14.72 -10.81
N ARG A 249 20.30 -14.54 -11.71
CA ARG A 249 21.59 -15.22 -11.74
C ARG A 249 22.70 -14.20 -11.89
N GLN A 250 23.95 -14.64 -11.81
CA GLN A 250 25.09 -13.79 -12.15
C GLN A 250 24.93 -13.15 -13.52
N GLN A 251 25.31 -11.88 -13.64
CA GLN A 251 25.23 -11.06 -14.84
C GLN A 251 23.79 -10.76 -15.34
N ASP A 252 22.75 -11.18 -14.64
CA ASP A 252 21.41 -10.69 -14.93
C ASP A 252 21.31 -9.20 -14.58
N TRP A 253 20.43 -8.53 -15.30
CA TRP A 253 20.30 -7.08 -15.16
C TRP A 253 18.86 -6.59 -15.23
N VAL A 254 18.63 -5.42 -14.64
CA VAL A 254 17.44 -4.58 -14.80
C VAL A 254 17.91 -3.21 -15.29
N LEU A 255 17.37 -2.74 -16.41
CA LEU A 255 17.73 -1.48 -17.05
C LEU A 255 16.55 -0.51 -17.03
N TYR A 256 16.79 0.65 -16.50
CA TYR A 256 15.89 1.81 -16.51
C TYR A 256 16.42 2.82 -17.54
N THR A 257 15.67 3.04 -18.62
CA THR A 257 16.03 4.01 -19.67
C THR A 257 15.03 5.16 -19.68
N PHE A 258 15.48 6.36 -19.40
CA PHE A 258 14.62 7.53 -19.37
C PHE A 258 14.44 8.09 -20.80
N GLU A 259 13.20 8.49 -21.13
CA GLU A 259 12.91 9.09 -22.44
C GLU A 259 13.71 10.38 -22.66
N GLN A 260 13.80 11.22 -21.63
CA GLN A 260 14.69 12.38 -21.57
C GLN A 260 15.69 12.22 -20.43
N PRO A 261 16.94 12.71 -20.57
CA PRO A 261 17.90 12.66 -19.47
C PRO A 261 17.37 13.37 -18.23
N VAL A 262 17.44 12.70 -17.07
CA VAL A 262 16.87 13.17 -15.82
C VAL A 262 17.93 13.85 -14.97
N LYS A 263 17.76 15.14 -14.70
CA LYS A 263 18.57 15.87 -13.73
C LYS A 263 17.90 15.74 -12.35
N CYS A 264 18.56 15.10 -11.42
CA CYS A 264 18.01 14.88 -10.07
C CYS A 264 19.10 15.04 -8.99
N ARG A 265 18.68 15.34 -7.79
CA ARG A 265 19.55 15.37 -6.61
C ARG A 265 19.90 13.96 -6.14
N GLU A 266 18.87 13.09 -6.13
CA GLU A 266 18.99 11.69 -5.75
C GLU A 266 18.08 10.84 -6.61
N MET A 267 18.50 9.61 -6.87
CA MET A 267 17.71 8.57 -7.53
C MET A 267 17.82 7.30 -6.70
N TYR A 268 16.69 6.85 -6.15
CA TYR A 268 16.62 5.60 -5.40
C TYR A 268 16.01 4.50 -6.27
N LEU A 269 16.72 3.40 -6.37
CA LEU A 269 16.31 2.20 -7.08
C LEU A 269 16.24 1.04 -6.11
N GLN A 270 15.18 0.24 -6.22
CA GLN A 270 14.93 -0.89 -5.33
C GLN A 270 14.43 -2.08 -6.12
N THR A 271 15.01 -3.25 -5.86
CA THR A 271 14.45 -4.56 -6.17
C THR A 271 13.84 -5.15 -4.90
N GLY A 272 12.82 -6.02 -5.05
CA GLY A 272 12.05 -6.54 -3.92
C GLY A 272 10.94 -5.59 -3.46
N ASN A 273 10.24 -6.00 -2.42
CA ASN A 273 9.31 -5.14 -1.71
C ASN A 273 9.34 -5.49 -0.20
N ARG A 274 8.81 -4.61 0.66
CA ARG A 274 8.83 -4.80 2.12
C ARG A 274 8.13 -6.09 2.57
N GLN A 275 7.12 -6.54 1.83
CA GLN A 275 6.33 -7.74 2.16
C GLN A 275 6.95 -9.03 1.61
N LEU A 276 7.80 -8.90 0.58
CA LEU A 276 8.50 -9.99 -0.07
C LEU A 276 10.00 -9.70 -0.09
N PRO A 277 10.65 -9.61 1.08
CA PRO A 277 12.04 -9.16 1.20
C PRO A 277 13.04 -10.11 0.53
N LYS A 278 12.65 -11.34 0.23
CA LYS A 278 13.48 -12.32 -0.50
C LYS A 278 13.48 -12.10 -2.01
N THR A 279 12.55 -11.30 -2.56
CA THR A 279 12.45 -11.06 -4.02
C THR A 279 13.39 -9.94 -4.50
N ILE A 280 14.54 -9.80 -3.87
CA ILE A 280 15.58 -8.80 -4.18
C ILE A 280 16.69 -9.42 -5.03
N ILE A 281 17.47 -8.58 -5.71
CA ILE A 281 18.81 -8.93 -6.13
C ILE A 281 19.69 -8.79 -4.88
N THR A 282 20.11 -9.90 -4.29
CA THR A 282 20.77 -9.92 -2.97
C THR A 282 22.13 -9.26 -2.99
N THR A 283 22.91 -9.49 -4.05
CA THR A 283 24.21 -8.87 -4.30
C THR A 283 24.30 -8.38 -5.74
N GLY A 284 24.91 -7.24 -5.94
CA GLY A 284 25.04 -6.63 -7.25
C GLY A 284 25.51 -5.18 -7.15
N TYR A 285 25.50 -4.50 -8.27
CA TYR A 285 25.90 -3.12 -8.37
C TYR A 285 25.03 -2.37 -9.37
N ALA A 286 25.06 -1.06 -9.29
CA ALA A 286 24.44 -0.19 -10.30
C ALA A 286 25.50 0.48 -11.18
N GLU A 287 25.13 0.65 -12.42
CA GLU A 287 25.85 1.44 -13.41
C GLU A 287 24.95 2.56 -13.90
N VAL A 288 25.54 3.73 -14.15
CA VAL A 288 24.85 4.90 -14.69
C VAL A 288 25.35 5.21 -16.07
N SER A 289 24.44 5.63 -16.94
CA SER A 289 24.75 6.13 -18.27
C SER A 289 24.18 7.52 -18.46
N TYR A 290 24.98 8.44 -18.96
CA TYR A 290 24.57 9.81 -19.22
C TYR A 290 24.25 10.05 -20.72
N ASP A 291 24.74 9.17 -21.58
CA ASP A 291 24.54 9.22 -23.03
C ASP A 291 23.63 8.11 -23.58
N GLY A 292 23.35 7.11 -22.77
CA GLY A 292 22.58 5.93 -23.13
C GLY A 292 23.38 4.78 -23.75
N ALA A 293 24.67 4.98 -23.95
CA ALA A 293 25.57 4.02 -24.61
C ALA A 293 26.71 3.53 -23.69
N THR A 294 27.32 4.43 -22.96
CA THR A 294 28.45 4.15 -22.08
C THR A 294 27.98 4.04 -20.64
N TYR A 295 28.37 3.01 -19.92
CA TYR A 295 27.98 2.74 -18.53
C TYR A 295 29.20 2.81 -17.61
N GLU A 296 29.07 3.55 -16.51
CA GLU A 296 30.08 3.61 -15.45
C GLU A 296 29.50 3.10 -14.13
N ARG A 297 30.31 2.37 -13.35
CA ARG A 297 29.86 1.83 -12.04
C ARG A 297 29.58 2.96 -11.06
N ALA A 298 28.38 2.95 -10.47
CA ALA A 298 27.90 3.99 -9.59
C ALA A 298 27.86 3.58 -8.11
N GLY A 299 27.92 2.28 -7.82
CA GLY A 299 27.98 1.75 -6.45
C GLY A 299 27.39 0.36 -6.32
N ASP A 300 27.50 -0.22 -5.11
CA ASP A 300 27.00 -1.55 -4.79
C ASP A 300 25.60 -1.49 -4.22
N LEU A 301 24.82 -2.58 -4.40
CA LEU A 301 23.51 -2.71 -3.82
C LEU A 301 23.61 -3.02 -2.32
N GLU A 302 22.81 -2.33 -1.55
CA GLU A 302 22.59 -2.66 -0.14
C GLU A 302 21.16 -3.21 0.02
N LYS A 303 21.04 -4.49 0.39
CA LYS A 303 19.74 -5.17 0.54
C LYS A 303 18.80 -4.96 -0.66
N GLY A 304 19.36 -5.09 -1.87
CA GLY A 304 18.61 -4.97 -3.11
C GLY A 304 18.26 -3.55 -3.55
N SER A 305 18.83 -2.54 -2.92
CA SER A 305 18.58 -1.14 -3.24
C SER A 305 19.86 -0.31 -3.36
N ILE A 306 19.75 0.85 -4.00
CA ILE A 306 20.83 1.84 -4.09
C ILE A 306 20.27 3.25 -4.21
N THR A 307 20.94 4.21 -3.56
CA THR A 307 20.71 5.65 -3.74
C THR A 307 21.86 6.24 -4.55
N LEU A 308 21.55 6.74 -5.72
CA LEU A 308 22.50 7.44 -6.58
C LEU A 308 22.38 8.95 -6.38
N LYS A 309 23.53 9.67 -6.43
CA LYS A 309 23.61 11.14 -6.40
C LYS A 309 24.32 11.64 -7.64
N PRO A 310 23.68 11.60 -8.81
CA PRO A 310 24.34 11.91 -10.07
C PRO A 310 24.64 13.41 -10.16
N GLY A 311 25.87 13.77 -10.55
CA GLY A 311 26.29 15.17 -10.75
C GLY A 311 25.77 15.80 -12.04
N ARG A 312 25.24 14.99 -12.96
CA ARG A 312 24.72 15.40 -14.28
C ARG A 312 23.46 14.61 -14.64
N ALA A 313 22.77 15.02 -15.71
CA ALA A 313 21.52 14.37 -16.12
C ALA A 313 21.76 12.93 -16.56
N VAL A 314 20.97 11.99 -16.02
CA VAL A 314 21.07 10.54 -16.24
C VAL A 314 20.15 10.12 -17.38
N LYS A 315 20.69 9.40 -18.36
CA LYS A 315 19.92 8.82 -19.46
C LYS A 315 19.45 7.40 -19.16
N ALA A 316 20.28 6.61 -18.47
CA ALA A 316 19.91 5.26 -18.08
C ALA A 316 20.61 4.82 -16.79
N VAL A 317 20.00 3.85 -16.07
CA VAL A 317 20.62 3.15 -14.95
C VAL A 317 20.42 1.66 -15.13
N ARG A 318 21.47 0.88 -14.95
CA ARG A 318 21.44 -0.58 -15.01
C ARG A 318 21.84 -1.16 -13.66
N ILE A 319 20.99 -1.99 -13.09
CA ILE A 319 21.31 -2.84 -11.92
C ILE A 319 21.81 -4.17 -12.48
N VAL A 320 22.98 -4.60 -12.05
CA VAL A 320 23.60 -5.87 -12.46
C VAL A 320 23.73 -6.78 -11.25
N SER A 321 23.26 -8.02 -11.37
CA SER A 321 23.34 -9.03 -10.34
C SER A 321 24.72 -9.71 -10.31
N THR A 322 25.23 -9.92 -9.10
CA THR A 322 26.40 -10.80 -8.84
C THR A 322 26.00 -12.02 -7.99
N CYS A 323 24.70 -12.21 -7.71
CA CYS A 323 24.21 -13.37 -7.00
C CYS A 323 23.95 -14.55 -7.96
N ASP A 324 24.15 -15.77 -7.45
CA ASP A 324 23.87 -17.00 -8.21
C ASP A 324 22.37 -17.34 -8.16
N ASP A 325 21.71 -17.07 -7.05
CA ASP A 325 20.29 -17.26 -6.85
C ASP A 325 19.80 -16.33 -5.71
N ASN A 326 18.64 -15.72 -5.86
CA ASN A 326 18.01 -14.91 -4.81
C ASN A 326 17.06 -15.72 -3.91
N GLY A 327 16.97 -17.05 -4.08
CA GLY A 327 16.14 -17.96 -3.28
C GLY A 327 14.64 -17.80 -3.50
N THR A 328 14.23 -17.15 -4.60
CA THR A 328 12.83 -16.96 -4.97
C THR A 328 12.65 -17.16 -6.48
N PRO A 329 11.43 -17.48 -6.95
CA PRO A 329 11.19 -17.75 -8.38
C PRO A 329 11.26 -16.50 -9.27
N TYR A 330 11.37 -15.29 -8.70
CA TYR A 330 11.39 -14.02 -9.44
C TYR A 330 12.06 -12.90 -8.63
N VAL A 331 12.37 -11.82 -9.31
CA VAL A 331 12.74 -10.52 -8.71
C VAL A 331 11.57 -9.55 -8.84
N THR A 332 11.27 -8.83 -7.76
CA THR A 332 10.31 -7.71 -7.81
C THR A 332 11.05 -6.43 -8.21
N ILE A 333 10.49 -5.72 -9.18
CA ILE A 333 11.03 -4.45 -9.70
C ILE A 333 10.09 -3.33 -9.29
N GLN A 334 10.66 -2.28 -8.72
CA GLN A 334 9.95 -1.07 -8.29
C GLN A 334 10.14 0.07 -9.31
N PRO A 335 9.19 1.02 -9.39
CA PRO A 335 9.45 2.29 -10.09
C PRO A 335 10.66 3.01 -9.51
N PRO A 336 11.46 3.70 -10.33
CA PRO A 336 12.53 4.55 -9.81
C PRO A 336 11.94 5.71 -9.02
N GLN A 337 12.52 6.01 -7.85
CA GLN A 337 12.14 7.17 -7.05
C GLN A 337 13.16 8.27 -7.27
N ILE A 338 12.72 9.41 -7.76
CA ILE A 338 13.59 10.51 -8.19
C ILE A 338 13.30 11.74 -7.34
N LYS A 339 14.34 12.23 -6.67
CA LYS A 339 14.31 13.52 -5.97
C LYS A 339 14.78 14.60 -6.94
N PRO A 340 13.92 15.53 -7.37
CA PRO A 340 14.31 16.59 -8.28
C PRO A 340 15.41 17.48 -7.68
N VAL A 341 16.19 18.11 -8.53
CA VAL A 341 17.03 19.25 -8.13
C VAL A 341 16.08 20.40 -7.87
N LEU A 342 16.03 20.87 -6.63
CA LEU A 342 15.24 22.03 -6.20
C LEU A 342 15.80 23.32 -6.78
#